data_4a25154f7d73ab08edc7630cc730b66c
#
_entry.id   4a25154f7d73ab08edc7630cc730b66c
#
_cell.length_a   1.000
_cell.length_b   1.000
_cell.length_c   1.000
_cell.angle_alpha   90.00
_cell.angle_beta   90.00
_cell.angle_gamma   90.00
#
_symmetry.space_group_name_H-M   'P 1'
#
loop_
_entity.id
_entity.type
_entity.pdbx_description
1 polymer ?
#
loop_
_entity_poly.entity_id
_entity_poly.type
_entity_poly.pdbx_seq_one_letter_code
_entity_poly.pdbx_strand_id
1 'polypeptide(L)'
;MTTEEKRIDEEKSSQLDRPEPIPGFPEFGHIPFEGLHNTRDLGGMPTADGRTIAPAKLLRSGALHKASEQDLARLVGDYDLAGVIDFRTQLERDKEPDPRELMEGVVFYDFPALSGETIGITHGAGVAQDLKTFASYNAGPHELVCGMYPQILLDEAGRVAYTSFLEVLLEGDGGAYLWHCTEGKDRAGLGAVIVERALGVPEAYVRADYLATNLFVRNRAEGIIDAISEKLRLARGLDADVDSLFYAYNDYYDRAMAA
;
A
#
# COMPACT_ATOMS: atom_id res chain seq x y z
N MET A 1 8.07 -20.78 20.55
CA MET A 1 6.62 -20.84 20.21
C MET A 1 6.04 -22.13 20.73
N THR A 2 5.03 -22.04 21.56
CA THR A 2 4.27 -23.19 22.08
C THR A 2 3.31 -23.71 20.99
N THR A 3 2.77 -24.91 21.15
CA THR A 3 1.78 -25.48 20.22
C THR A 3 0.50 -24.63 20.15
N GLU A 4 0.16 -23.95 21.24
CA GLU A 4 -0.99 -23.02 21.34
C GLU A 4 -0.73 -21.73 20.57
N GLU A 5 0.46 -21.15 20.64
CA GLU A 5 0.88 -19.97 19.86
C GLU A 5 0.83 -20.26 18.36
N LYS A 6 1.30 -21.46 17.94
CA LYS A 6 1.20 -21.88 16.53
C LYS A 6 -0.24 -22.04 16.06
N ARG A 7 -1.14 -22.56 16.90
CA ARG A 7 -2.55 -22.72 16.56
C ARG A 7 -3.27 -21.39 16.44
N ILE A 8 -2.97 -20.42 17.32
CA ILE A 8 -3.50 -19.07 17.27
C ILE A 8 -3.01 -18.34 16.02
N ASP A 9 -1.73 -18.49 15.66
CA ASP A 9 -1.18 -17.93 14.42
C ASP A 9 -1.78 -18.54 13.15
N GLU A 10 -2.04 -19.87 13.17
CA GLU A 10 -2.71 -20.56 12.08
C GLU A 10 -4.19 -20.13 11.96
N GLU A 11 -4.91 -19.94 13.06
CA GLU A 11 -6.29 -19.45 13.06
C GLU A 11 -6.37 -17.97 12.61
N LYS A 12 -5.49 -17.09 13.08
CA LYS A 12 -5.39 -15.70 12.61
C LYS A 12 -5.01 -15.63 11.12
N SER A 13 -4.05 -16.45 10.70
CA SER A 13 -3.67 -16.55 9.28
C SER A 13 -4.78 -17.08 8.38
N SER A 14 -5.77 -17.82 8.92
CA SER A 14 -6.94 -18.32 8.19
C SER A 14 -8.04 -17.27 8.01
N GLN A 15 -8.01 -16.18 8.78
CA GLN A 15 -8.98 -15.08 8.69
C GLN A 15 -8.55 -13.95 7.76
N LEU A 16 -7.26 -13.89 7.38
CA LEU A 16 -6.80 -12.90 6.41
C LEU A 16 -7.27 -13.27 4.99
N ASP A 17 -7.80 -12.28 4.30
CA ASP A 17 -8.11 -12.39 2.89
C ASP A 17 -6.84 -12.69 2.09
N ARG A 18 -6.82 -13.83 1.42
CA ARG A 18 -5.68 -14.29 0.61
C ARG A 18 -5.94 -14.01 -0.87
N PRO A 19 -4.93 -13.53 -1.59
CA PRO A 19 -5.07 -13.36 -3.03
C PRO A 19 -5.10 -14.70 -3.75
N GLU A 20 -5.98 -14.83 -4.75
CA GLU A 20 -5.93 -15.93 -5.69
C GLU A 20 -4.79 -15.73 -6.69
N PRO A 21 -4.04 -16.76 -7.06
CA PRO A 21 -2.97 -16.64 -8.04
C PRO A 21 -3.49 -16.13 -9.39
N ILE A 22 -2.74 -15.22 -10.02
CA ILE A 22 -3.06 -14.70 -11.35
C ILE A 22 -2.29 -15.51 -12.40
N PRO A 23 -2.98 -16.23 -13.32
CA PRO A 23 -2.31 -17.00 -14.35
C PRO A 23 -1.41 -16.14 -15.24
N GLY A 24 -0.15 -16.56 -15.40
CA GLY A 24 0.84 -15.81 -16.19
C GLY A 24 1.45 -14.60 -15.50
N PHE A 25 1.07 -14.33 -14.25
CA PHE A 25 1.64 -13.23 -13.44
C PHE A 25 2.14 -13.76 -12.09
N PRO A 26 3.32 -14.40 -12.06
CA PRO A 26 3.85 -15.06 -10.87
C PRO A 26 4.19 -14.04 -9.77
N GLU A 27 3.95 -14.43 -8.53
CA GLU A 27 4.30 -13.65 -7.33
C GLU A 27 3.79 -12.20 -7.37
N PHE A 28 2.74 -11.92 -8.14
CA PHE A 28 2.16 -10.59 -8.30
C PHE A 28 3.19 -9.51 -8.71
N GLY A 29 4.18 -9.88 -9.51
CA GLY A 29 5.24 -8.98 -9.96
C GLY A 29 6.18 -8.51 -8.86
N HIS A 30 6.31 -9.26 -7.76
CA HIS A 30 7.16 -8.89 -6.63
C HIS A 30 8.61 -8.67 -7.03
N ILE A 31 9.16 -7.56 -6.60
CA ILE A 31 10.57 -7.19 -6.76
C ILE A 31 11.25 -7.28 -5.39
N PRO A 32 12.16 -8.24 -5.17
CA PRO A 32 12.85 -8.37 -3.90
C PRO A 32 13.94 -7.30 -3.78
N PHE A 33 13.62 -6.24 -3.07
CA PHE A 33 14.55 -5.20 -2.62
C PHE A 33 14.95 -5.44 -1.16
N GLU A 34 16.06 -4.84 -0.73
CA GLU A 34 16.59 -4.99 0.62
C GLU A 34 15.83 -4.13 1.63
N GLY A 35 15.68 -2.85 1.33
CA GLY A 35 15.04 -1.86 2.21
C GLY A 35 13.62 -1.49 1.82
N LEU A 36 13.19 -1.79 0.59
CA LEU A 36 11.85 -1.50 0.11
C LEU A 36 10.92 -2.70 0.32
N HIS A 37 9.74 -2.44 0.83
CA HIS A 37 8.73 -3.46 1.04
C HIS A 37 7.53 -3.27 0.12
N ASN A 38 6.79 -4.34 -0.15
CA ASN A 38 5.59 -4.35 -0.99
C ASN A 38 5.84 -3.77 -2.39
N THR A 39 7.10 -3.88 -2.88
CA THR A 39 7.46 -3.35 -4.21
C THR A 39 7.14 -4.36 -5.29
N ARG A 40 6.40 -3.93 -6.30
CA ARG A 40 5.90 -4.77 -7.39
C ARG A 40 5.92 -4.03 -8.72
N ASP A 41 6.21 -4.77 -9.80
CA ASP A 41 6.01 -4.35 -11.19
C ASP A 41 4.69 -4.92 -11.69
N LEU A 42 3.77 -4.09 -12.16
CA LEU A 42 2.54 -4.56 -12.79
C LEU A 42 2.77 -5.16 -14.18
N GLY A 43 4.00 -5.08 -14.69
CA GLY A 43 4.39 -5.65 -15.97
C GLY A 43 4.18 -7.16 -16.06
N GLY A 44 3.55 -7.61 -17.13
CA GLY A 44 3.15 -9.00 -17.33
C GLY A 44 1.73 -9.32 -16.88
N MET A 45 1.05 -8.44 -16.12
CA MET A 45 -0.33 -8.66 -15.70
C MET A 45 -1.26 -8.75 -16.92
N PRO A 46 -2.09 -9.82 -17.02
CA PRO A 46 -2.97 -10.01 -18.17
C PRO A 46 -4.16 -9.04 -18.20
N THR A 47 -4.51 -8.58 -19.38
CA THR A 47 -5.70 -7.77 -19.64
C THR A 47 -6.79 -8.59 -20.34
N ALA A 48 -8.05 -8.15 -20.27
CA ALA A 48 -9.21 -8.87 -20.81
C ALA A 48 -9.18 -9.03 -22.33
N ASP A 49 -8.43 -8.21 -23.05
CA ASP A 49 -8.26 -8.28 -24.50
C ASP A 49 -7.09 -9.19 -24.96
N GLY A 50 -6.48 -9.91 -24.01
CA GLY A 50 -5.40 -10.88 -24.28
C GLY A 50 -4.00 -10.28 -24.38
N ARG A 51 -3.84 -8.99 -24.09
CA ARG A 51 -2.53 -8.32 -23.93
C ARG A 51 -2.03 -8.48 -22.49
N THR A 52 -0.86 -7.93 -22.23
CA THR A 52 -0.30 -7.77 -20.87
C THR A 52 0.18 -6.34 -20.68
N ILE A 53 0.24 -5.90 -19.43
CA ILE A 53 0.90 -4.64 -19.07
C ILE A 53 2.39 -4.73 -19.43
N ALA A 54 2.95 -3.68 -19.99
CA ALA A 54 4.36 -3.63 -20.36
C ALA A 54 5.25 -3.70 -19.10
N PRO A 55 6.29 -4.58 -19.08
CA PRO A 55 7.19 -4.69 -17.93
C PRO A 55 8.03 -3.43 -17.74
N ALA A 56 8.47 -3.20 -16.50
CA ALA A 56 9.33 -2.08 -16.11
C ALA A 56 8.76 -0.71 -16.52
N LYS A 57 7.44 -0.52 -16.36
CA LYS A 57 6.75 0.75 -16.62
C LYS A 57 5.93 1.25 -15.46
N LEU A 58 5.24 0.36 -14.78
CA LEU A 58 4.27 0.70 -13.74
C LEU A 58 4.65 -0.03 -12.45
N LEU A 59 5.31 0.68 -11.55
CA LEU A 59 5.83 0.15 -10.30
C LEU A 59 5.05 0.72 -9.11
N ARG A 60 4.76 -0.11 -8.11
CA ARG A 60 4.19 0.32 -6.83
C ARG A 60 5.07 -0.11 -5.66
N SER A 61 5.08 0.65 -4.55
CA SER A 61 5.92 0.35 -3.40
C SER A 61 5.36 0.91 -2.08
N GLY A 62 5.95 0.50 -0.96
CA GLY A 62 5.99 1.28 0.27
C GLY A 62 6.95 2.47 0.15
N ALA A 63 7.05 3.28 1.21
CA ALA A 63 7.86 4.50 1.22
C ALA A 63 9.35 4.23 0.96
N LEU A 64 9.99 5.16 0.24
CA LEU A 64 11.37 5.00 -0.24
C LEU A 64 12.44 5.34 0.82
N HIS A 65 12.10 5.94 1.95
CA HIS A 65 13.06 6.41 2.96
C HIS A 65 13.94 5.30 3.57
N LYS A 66 13.57 4.02 3.39
CA LYS A 66 14.36 2.85 3.86
C LYS A 66 15.12 2.14 2.75
N ALA A 67 15.03 2.63 1.51
CA ALA A 67 15.75 2.05 0.40
C ALA A 67 17.26 2.07 0.68
N SER A 68 17.96 0.97 0.41
CA SER A 68 19.41 0.97 0.37
C SER A 68 19.90 1.69 -0.89
N GLU A 69 21.17 2.13 -0.89
CA GLU A 69 21.80 2.70 -2.09
C GLU A 69 21.71 1.73 -3.28
N GLN A 70 21.79 0.43 -3.01
CA GLN A 70 21.67 -0.60 -4.04
C GLN A 70 20.24 -0.68 -4.58
N ASP A 71 19.22 -0.56 -3.73
CA ASP A 71 17.82 -0.52 -4.16
C ASP A 71 17.56 0.67 -5.09
N LEU A 72 18.05 1.86 -4.70
CA LEU A 72 17.93 3.07 -5.50
C LEU A 72 18.65 2.96 -6.84
N ALA A 73 19.88 2.43 -6.84
CA ALA A 73 20.65 2.21 -8.06
C ALA A 73 19.93 1.25 -9.03
N ARG A 74 19.27 0.19 -8.50
CA ARG A 74 18.47 -0.74 -9.32
C ARG A 74 17.21 -0.07 -9.86
N LEU A 75 16.52 0.74 -9.08
CA LEU A 75 15.35 1.49 -9.57
C LEU A 75 15.72 2.42 -10.72
N VAL A 76 16.79 3.17 -10.57
CA VAL A 76 17.25 4.11 -11.62
C VAL A 76 17.84 3.38 -12.83
N GLY A 77 18.68 2.37 -12.61
CA GLY A 77 19.44 1.71 -13.67
C GLY A 77 18.69 0.57 -14.36
N ASP A 78 18.13 -0.38 -13.58
CA ASP A 78 17.51 -1.59 -14.16
C ASP A 78 16.07 -1.31 -14.67
N TYR A 79 15.34 -0.37 -14.01
CA TYR A 79 13.96 -0.03 -14.35
C TYR A 79 13.85 1.26 -15.17
N ASP A 80 14.95 1.99 -15.42
CA ASP A 80 14.90 3.27 -16.13
C ASP A 80 13.88 4.24 -15.50
N LEU A 81 13.95 4.41 -14.17
CA LEU A 81 12.97 5.15 -13.41
C LEU A 81 12.96 6.63 -13.79
N ALA A 82 11.88 7.09 -14.41
CA ALA A 82 11.69 8.48 -14.82
C ALA A 82 10.99 9.32 -13.74
N GLY A 83 10.06 8.72 -13.00
CA GLY A 83 9.28 9.46 -12.02
C GLY A 83 8.87 8.66 -10.79
N VAL A 84 8.77 9.38 -9.67
CA VAL A 84 8.21 8.90 -8.39
C VAL A 84 7.00 9.73 -8.02
N ILE A 85 5.88 9.08 -7.74
CA ILE A 85 4.64 9.71 -7.29
C ILE A 85 4.39 9.34 -5.82
N ASP A 86 4.38 10.33 -4.94
CA ASP A 86 4.20 10.18 -3.50
C ASP A 86 2.79 10.62 -3.08
N PHE A 87 1.96 9.66 -2.64
CA PHE A 87 0.60 9.93 -2.14
C PHE A 87 0.53 10.29 -0.65
N ARG A 88 1.67 10.41 0.03
CA ARG A 88 1.73 10.72 1.46
C ARG A 88 1.37 12.18 1.73
N THR A 89 0.84 12.43 2.93
CA THR A 89 0.63 13.78 3.44
C THR A 89 1.96 14.53 3.61
N GLN A 90 1.90 15.87 3.68
CA GLN A 90 3.10 16.68 3.94
C GLN A 90 3.79 16.27 5.24
N LEU A 91 3.01 15.99 6.31
CA LEU A 91 3.57 15.61 7.61
C LEU A 91 4.33 14.28 7.54
N GLU A 92 3.83 13.30 6.79
CA GLU A 92 4.55 12.03 6.58
C GLU A 92 5.87 12.24 5.82
N ARG A 93 5.86 13.09 4.78
CA ARG A 93 7.07 13.42 3.98
C ARG A 93 8.11 14.18 4.79
N ASP A 94 7.69 15.14 5.61
CA ASP A 94 8.60 15.93 6.46
C ASP A 94 9.28 15.04 7.51
N LYS A 95 8.57 14.02 8.01
CA LYS A 95 9.05 13.10 9.02
C LYS A 95 10.00 12.03 8.44
N GLU A 96 9.68 11.49 7.30
CA GLU A 96 10.40 10.41 6.62
C GLU A 96 10.54 10.75 5.13
N PRO A 97 11.43 11.71 4.75
CA PRO A 97 11.59 12.16 3.37
C PRO A 97 12.16 11.07 2.48
N ASP A 98 11.73 11.06 1.23
CA ASP A 98 12.35 10.21 0.22
C ASP A 98 13.77 10.68 -0.11
N PRO A 99 14.69 9.78 -0.45
CA PRO A 99 16.10 10.09 -0.72
C PRO A 99 16.29 10.69 -2.12
N ARG A 100 15.63 11.81 -2.40
CA ARG A 100 15.58 12.47 -3.73
C ARG A 100 16.96 12.82 -4.28
N GLU A 101 17.88 13.22 -3.40
CA GLU A 101 19.26 13.59 -3.74
C GLU A 101 20.10 12.42 -4.24
N LEU A 102 19.69 11.18 -3.99
CA LEU A 102 20.35 9.96 -4.46
C LEU A 102 19.78 9.42 -5.78
N MET A 103 18.77 10.08 -6.35
CA MET A 103 18.05 9.63 -7.54
C MET A 103 18.12 10.70 -8.65
N GLU A 104 19.34 10.97 -9.12
CA GLU A 104 19.58 11.98 -10.16
C GLU A 104 18.81 11.67 -11.45
N GLY A 105 18.14 12.68 -11.99
CA GLY A 105 17.34 12.56 -13.21
C GLY A 105 15.90 12.07 -13.00
N VAL A 106 15.54 11.61 -11.80
CA VAL A 106 14.17 11.18 -11.47
C VAL A 106 13.33 12.37 -11.03
N VAL A 107 12.14 12.51 -11.62
CA VAL A 107 11.18 13.57 -11.25
C VAL A 107 10.30 13.10 -10.10
N PHE A 108 10.13 13.93 -9.06
CA PHE A 108 9.28 13.62 -7.91
C PHE A 108 8.01 14.45 -7.95
N TYR A 109 6.86 13.77 -7.83
CA TYR A 109 5.52 14.36 -7.81
C TYR A 109 4.88 14.13 -6.44
N ASP A 110 4.58 15.19 -5.73
CA ASP A 110 3.94 15.15 -4.42
C ASP A 110 2.42 15.33 -4.58
N PHE A 111 1.68 14.23 -4.60
CA PHE A 111 0.22 14.21 -4.77
C PHE A 111 -0.47 13.62 -3.54
N PRO A 112 -0.62 14.38 -2.45
CA PRO A 112 -1.23 13.85 -1.23
C PRO A 112 -2.68 13.42 -1.48
N ALA A 113 -2.96 12.12 -1.34
CA ALA A 113 -4.31 11.59 -1.53
C ALA A 113 -5.23 11.81 -0.32
N LEU A 114 -4.70 12.40 0.75
CA LEU A 114 -5.42 12.81 1.96
C LEU A 114 -4.98 14.22 2.37
N SER A 115 -5.92 15.05 2.80
CA SER A 115 -5.65 16.43 3.23
C SER A 115 -5.10 16.55 4.64
N GLY A 116 -5.15 15.50 5.44
CA GLY A 116 -4.71 15.47 6.83
C GLY A 116 -4.38 14.08 7.34
N GLU A 117 -4.09 14.00 8.64
CA GLU A 117 -3.81 12.74 9.31
C GLU A 117 -5.08 11.91 9.41
N THR A 118 -5.03 10.70 8.88
CA THR A 118 -6.12 9.74 8.87
C THR A 118 -5.67 8.46 9.56
N ILE A 119 -6.33 8.15 10.68
CA ILE A 119 -5.96 7.03 11.55
C ILE A 119 -6.03 5.70 10.80
N GLY A 120 -4.97 4.89 10.95
CA GLY A 120 -4.87 3.58 10.30
C GLY A 120 -4.43 3.62 8.84
N ILE A 121 -4.34 4.81 8.23
CA ILE A 121 -3.88 5.00 6.85
C ILE A 121 -2.64 5.89 6.79
N THR A 122 -2.57 6.95 7.61
CA THR A 122 -1.39 7.79 7.78
C THR A 122 -0.69 7.46 9.09
N HIS A 123 0.62 7.59 9.13
CA HIS A 123 1.42 7.28 10.32
C HIS A 123 2.12 8.52 10.91
N GLY A 124 1.66 9.71 10.55
CA GLY A 124 2.26 10.98 10.96
C GLY A 124 2.09 11.29 12.46
N ALA A 125 0.91 11.04 13.01
CA ALA A 125 0.60 11.32 14.42
C ALA A 125 1.22 10.34 15.43
N GLY A 126 1.68 9.18 14.96
CA GLY A 126 2.29 8.13 15.75
C GLY A 126 1.27 7.18 16.42
N VAL A 127 1.69 5.92 16.58
CA VAL A 127 0.88 4.81 17.08
C VAL A 127 0.12 5.11 18.39
N ALA A 128 0.68 5.90 19.30
CA ALA A 128 0.04 6.20 20.59
C ALA A 128 -1.22 7.08 20.43
N GLN A 129 -1.25 7.97 19.45
CA GLN A 129 -2.43 8.81 19.17
C GLN A 129 -3.49 7.99 18.45
N ASP A 130 -3.07 7.15 17.49
CA ASP A 130 -3.97 6.24 16.77
C ASP A 130 -4.71 5.32 17.74
N LEU A 131 -3.98 4.73 18.69
CA LEU A 131 -4.55 3.87 19.73
C LEU A 131 -5.59 4.56 20.63
N LYS A 132 -5.41 5.86 20.96
CA LYS A 132 -6.41 6.61 21.74
C LYS A 132 -7.70 6.78 20.97
N THR A 133 -7.61 7.03 19.69
CA THR A 133 -8.77 7.23 18.83
C THR A 133 -9.49 5.91 18.55
N PHE A 134 -8.76 4.80 18.31
CA PHE A 134 -9.35 3.46 18.21
C PHE A 134 -10.14 3.08 19.47
N ALA A 135 -9.59 3.35 20.64
CA ALA A 135 -10.28 3.08 21.90
C ALA A 135 -11.56 3.91 22.08
N SER A 136 -11.74 4.99 21.34
CA SER A 136 -12.94 5.83 21.38
C SER A 136 -13.97 5.47 20.30
N TYR A 137 -13.61 4.62 19.34
CA TYR A 137 -14.48 4.26 18.22
C TYR A 137 -15.26 2.98 18.53
N ASN A 138 -16.59 3.10 18.71
CA ASN A 138 -17.45 2.02 19.16
C ASN A 138 -17.59 0.85 18.14
N ALA A 139 -17.34 1.11 16.86
CA ALA A 139 -17.47 0.10 15.80
C ALA A 139 -16.19 -0.72 15.53
N GLY A 140 -15.09 -0.41 16.23
CA GLY A 140 -13.83 -1.09 16.09
C GLY A 140 -12.93 -0.59 14.95
N PRO A 141 -11.64 -0.98 14.93
CA PRO A 141 -10.65 -0.52 13.96
C PRO A 141 -11.00 -0.86 12.51
N HIS A 142 -11.53 -2.05 12.25
CA HIS A 142 -11.89 -2.52 10.91
C HIS A 142 -12.93 -1.61 10.24
N GLU A 143 -14.06 -1.34 10.91
CA GLU A 143 -15.11 -0.47 10.38
C GLU A 143 -14.63 0.98 10.21
N LEU A 144 -13.74 1.45 11.08
CA LEU A 144 -13.12 2.76 10.95
C LEU A 144 -12.34 2.86 9.63
N VAL A 145 -11.44 1.91 9.37
CA VAL A 145 -10.64 1.87 8.13
C VAL A 145 -11.55 1.68 6.91
N CYS A 146 -12.53 0.77 6.97
CA CYS A 146 -13.54 0.59 5.92
C CYS A 146 -14.22 1.91 5.52
N GLY A 147 -14.62 2.71 6.50
CA GLY A 147 -15.28 3.99 6.27
C GLY A 147 -14.40 5.06 5.62
N MET A 148 -13.08 4.90 5.67
CA MET A 148 -12.13 5.85 5.11
C MET A 148 -11.84 5.61 3.63
N TYR A 149 -11.98 4.39 3.14
CA TYR A 149 -11.64 4.05 1.75
C TYR A 149 -12.38 4.88 0.70
N PRO A 150 -13.71 5.11 0.81
CA PRO A 150 -14.39 6.05 -0.07
C PRO A 150 -13.79 7.46 -0.03
N GLN A 151 -13.36 7.94 1.13
CA GLN A 151 -12.81 9.29 1.30
C GLN A 151 -11.47 9.44 0.56
N ILE A 152 -10.61 8.41 0.57
CA ILE A 152 -9.33 8.43 -0.18
C ILE A 152 -9.56 8.71 -1.68
N LEU A 153 -10.67 8.22 -2.24
CA LEU A 153 -11.00 8.39 -3.66
C LEU A 153 -11.83 9.65 -3.94
N LEU A 154 -12.80 9.94 -3.09
CA LEU A 154 -13.87 10.91 -3.39
C LEU A 154 -13.67 12.29 -2.79
N ASP A 155 -12.88 12.42 -1.73
CA ASP A 155 -12.53 13.74 -1.19
C ASP A 155 -11.71 14.54 -2.20
N GLU A 156 -11.75 15.84 -2.10
CA GLU A 156 -11.07 16.75 -3.04
C GLU A 156 -9.59 16.40 -3.21
N ALA A 157 -8.88 16.14 -2.11
CA ALA A 157 -7.47 15.76 -2.13
C ALA A 157 -7.24 14.47 -2.94
N GLY A 158 -8.04 13.42 -2.69
CA GLY A 158 -7.93 12.15 -3.41
C GLY A 158 -8.22 12.30 -4.90
N ARG A 159 -9.31 12.99 -5.25
CA ARG A 159 -9.64 13.25 -6.67
C ARG A 159 -8.53 13.99 -7.40
N VAL A 160 -7.98 15.05 -6.80
CA VAL A 160 -6.87 15.81 -7.38
C VAL A 160 -5.64 14.92 -7.52
N ALA A 161 -5.27 14.19 -6.46
CA ALA A 161 -4.09 13.34 -6.45
C ALA A 161 -4.14 12.25 -7.55
N TYR A 162 -5.25 11.50 -7.64
CA TYR A 162 -5.37 10.42 -8.64
C TYR A 162 -5.58 10.94 -10.06
N THR A 163 -6.19 12.11 -10.25
CA THR A 163 -6.26 12.74 -11.57
C THR A 163 -4.86 13.14 -12.04
N SER A 164 -4.11 13.88 -11.21
CA SER A 164 -2.73 14.28 -11.56
C SER A 164 -1.80 13.08 -11.73
N PHE A 165 -1.97 12.02 -10.94
CA PHE A 165 -1.26 10.76 -11.12
C PHE A 165 -1.50 10.15 -12.51
N LEU A 166 -2.75 10.06 -12.94
CA LEU A 166 -3.07 9.53 -14.28
C LEU A 166 -2.54 10.44 -15.39
N GLU A 167 -2.61 11.77 -15.23
CA GLU A 167 -2.03 12.73 -16.17
C GLU A 167 -0.53 12.51 -16.34
N VAL A 168 0.23 12.36 -15.23
CA VAL A 168 1.67 12.05 -15.26
C VAL A 168 1.95 10.75 -16.01
N LEU A 169 1.15 9.69 -15.76
CA LEU A 169 1.34 8.42 -16.47
C LEU A 169 1.02 8.50 -17.96
N LEU A 170 0.04 9.31 -18.35
CA LEU A 170 -0.35 9.50 -19.75
C LEU A 170 0.65 10.38 -20.53
N GLU A 171 1.26 11.35 -19.87
CA GLU A 171 2.23 12.27 -20.47
C GLU A 171 3.67 11.74 -20.43
N GLY A 172 3.90 10.62 -19.76
CA GLY A 172 5.21 10.03 -19.55
C GLY A 172 5.94 9.67 -20.84
N ASP A 173 7.23 9.97 -20.90
CA ASP A 173 8.09 9.88 -22.08
C ASP A 173 8.85 8.54 -22.22
N GLY A 174 8.43 7.50 -21.52
CA GLY A 174 8.87 6.14 -21.78
C GLY A 174 9.65 5.42 -20.68
N GLY A 175 10.15 6.07 -19.63
CA GLY A 175 10.75 5.46 -18.43
C GLY A 175 9.71 4.76 -17.55
N ALA A 176 10.15 4.17 -16.45
CA ALA A 176 9.26 3.64 -15.43
C ALA A 176 8.74 4.74 -14.51
N TYR A 177 7.53 4.56 -14.02
CA TYR A 177 6.93 5.38 -12.96
C TYR A 177 6.65 4.50 -11.75
N LEU A 178 7.13 4.94 -10.58
CA LEU A 178 6.87 4.29 -9.31
C LEU A 178 5.95 5.17 -8.48
N TRP A 179 4.86 4.60 -7.96
CA TRP A 179 4.03 5.30 -6.99
C TRP A 179 4.02 4.60 -5.65
N HIS A 180 3.93 5.38 -4.59
CA HIS A 180 3.95 4.84 -3.24
C HIS A 180 3.11 5.68 -2.25
N CYS A 181 2.94 5.11 -1.07
CA CYS A 181 2.54 5.81 0.14
C CYS A 181 3.45 5.34 1.29
N THR A 182 2.97 5.19 2.51
CA THR A 182 3.80 4.71 3.63
C THR A 182 4.01 3.20 3.57
N GLU A 183 2.93 2.39 3.55
CA GLU A 183 3.02 0.92 3.51
C GLU A 183 2.81 0.34 2.09
N GLY A 184 2.52 1.17 1.09
CA GLY A 184 2.19 0.69 -0.26
C GLY A 184 0.85 -0.03 -0.35
N LYS A 185 0.05 -0.02 0.72
CA LYS A 185 -1.19 -0.77 0.90
C LYS A 185 -2.41 0.01 0.39
N ASP A 186 -2.79 1.07 1.10
CA ASP A 186 -4.07 1.77 0.88
C ASP A 186 -4.03 2.72 -0.30
N ARG A 187 -3.39 3.87 -0.16
CA ARG A 187 -3.31 4.91 -1.21
C ARG A 187 -2.63 4.42 -2.48
N ALA A 188 -1.48 3.77 -2.35
CA ALA A 188 -0.79 3.17 -3.49
C ALA A 188 -1.55 1.95 -4.06
N GLY A 189 -2.24 1.20 -3.21
CA GLY A 189 -3.13 0.10 -3.62
C GLY A 189 -4.28 0.59 -4.48
N LEU A 190 -4.97 1.65 -4.06
CA LEU A 190 -6.04 2.27 -4.85
C LEU A 190 -5.52 2.88 -6.16
N GLY A 191 -4.31 3.44 -6.16
CA GLY A 191 -3.64 3.87 -7.40
C GLY A 191 -3.45 2.72 -8.39
N ALA A 192 -3.02 1.54 -7.91
CA ALA A 192 -2.92 0.34 -8.76
C ALA A 192 -4.29 -0.10 -9.28
N VAL A 193 -5.31 -0.18 -8.42
CA VAL A 193 -6.69 -0.53 -8.82
C VAL A 193 -7.20 0.36 -9.94
N ILE A 194 -6.98 1.69 -9.84
CA ILE A 194 -7.40 2.65 -10.86
C ILE A 194 -6.69 2.36 -12.20
N VAL A 195 -5.37 2.19 -12.19
CA VAL A 195 -4.58 1.94 -13.39
C VAL A 195 -4.92 0.59 -14.03
N GLU A 196 -5.00 -0.46 -13.24
CA GLU A 196 -5.35 -1.81 -13.70
C GLU A 196 -6.72 -1.85 -14.37
N ARG A 197 -7.72 -1.23 -13.74
CA ARG A 197 -9.07 -1.12 -14.34
C ARG A 197 -9.07 -0.29 -15.61
N ALA A 198 -8.33 0.83 -15.65
CA ALA A 198 -8.19 1.66 -16.85
C ALA A 198 -7.54 0.90 -18.01
N LEU A 199 -6.60 -0.02 -17.71
CA LEU A 199 -5.93 -0.87 -18.70
C LEU A 199 -6.74 -2.14 -19.05
N GLY A 200 -7.90 -2.36 -18.45
CA GLY A 200 -8.77 -3.50 -18.75
C GLY A 200 -8.32 -4.81 -18.11
N VAL A 201 -7.63 -4.76 -16.98
CA VAL A 201 -7.34 -5.96 -16.18
C VAL A 201 -8.67 -6.55 -15.64
N PRO A 202 -8.88 -7.87 -15.71
CA PRO A 202 -10.09 -8.50 -15.14
C PRO A 202 -10.24 -8.21 -13.65
N GLU A 203 -11.45 -7.91 -13.21
CA GLU A 203 -11.77 -7.51 -11.82
C GLU A 203 -11.23 -8.49 -10.77
N ALA A 204 -11.27 -9.79 -11.06
CA ALA A 204 -10.71 -10.82 -10.17
C ALA A 204 -9.20 -10.67 -9.97
N TYR A 205 -8.47 -10.21 -11.00
CA TYR A 205 -7.03 -10.00 -10.94
C TYR A 205 -6.69 -8.68 -10.23
N VAL A 206 -7.46 -7.63 -10.47
CA VAL A 206 -7.34 -6.35 -9.74
C VAL A 206 -7.50 -6.59 -8.24
N ARG A 207 -8.54 -7.33 -7.84
CA ARG A 207 -8.77 -7.70 -6.44
C ARG A 207 -7.63 -8.55 -5.88
N ALA A 208 -7.15 -9.52 -6.65
CA ALA A 208 -6.06 -10.39 -6.23
C ALA A 208 -4.75 -9.59 -6.03
N ASP A 209 -4.41 -8.64 -6.93
CA ASP A 209 -3.26 -7.76 -6.74
C ASP A 209 -3.41 -6.87 -5.51
N TYR A 210 -4.60 -6.28 -5.29
CA TYR A 210 -4.85 -5.50 -4.09
C TYR A 210 -4.59 -6.30 -2.80
N LEU A 211 -5.14 -7.52 -2.71
CA LEU A 211 -4.96 -8.42 -1.56
C LEU A 211 -3.53 -8.99 -1.45
N ALA A 212 -2.78 -9.06 -2.55
CA ALA A 212 -1.39 -9.53 -2.54
C ALA A 212 -0.48 -8.70 -1.64
N THR A 213 -0.86 -7.47 -1.30
CA THR A 213 -0.20 -6.67 -0.27
C THR A 213 0.03 -7.46 1.02
N ASN A 214 -0.93 -8.30 1.43
CA ASN A 214 -0.84 -9.11 2.65
C ASN A 214 0.34 -10.09 2.65
N LEU A 215 0.79 -10.53 1.48
CA LEU A 215 1.96 -11.41 1.34
C LEU A 215 3.28 -10.67 1.63
N PHE A 216 3.34 -9.38 1.27
CA PHE A 216 4.58 -8.60 1.27
C PHE A 216 4.76 -7.71 2.50
N VAL A 217 3.66 -7.38 3.21
CA VAL A 217 3.73 -6.60 4.46
C VAL A 217 3.78 -7.49 5.71
N ARG A 218 3.49 -8.77 5.60
CA ARG A 218 3.25 -9.69 6.72
C ARG A 218 4.37 -9.68 7.76
N ASN A 219 5.60 -9.96 7.36
CA ASN A 219 6.74 -10.05 8.29
C ASN A 219 6.97 -8.75 9.07
N ARG A 220 6.69 -7.60 8.44
CA ARG A 220 6.80 -6.29 9.06
C ARG A 220 5.61 -6.02 9.99
N ALA A 221 4.41 -6.39 9.55
CA ALA A 221 3.17 -6.15 10.28
C ALA A 221 3.13 -6.95 11.58
N GLU A 222 3.43 -8.24 11.56
CA GLU A 222 3.37 -9.14 12.72
C GLU A 222 4.15 -8.58 13.92
N GLY A 223 5.41 -8.16 13.73
CA GLY A 223 6.20 -7.60 14.82
C GLY A 223 5.64 -6.29 15.42
N ILE A 224 4.98 -5.48 14.61
CA ILE A 224 4.35 -4.23 15.05
C ILE A 224 3.02 -4.52 15.76
N ILE A 225 2.22 -5.42 15.21
CA ILE A 225 0.93 -5.86 15.78
C ILE A 225 1.14 -6.42 17.19
N ASP A 226 2.10 -7.32 17.36
CA ASP A 226 2.41 -7.93 18.66
C ASP A 226 2.81 -6.86 19.69
N ALA A 227 3.68 -5.94 19.31
CA ALA A 227 4.12 -4.86 20.21
C ALA A 227 2.99 -3.90 20.60
N ILE A 228 2.06 -3.62 19.69
CA ILE A 228 0.89 -2.75 19.93
C ILE A 228 -0.12 -3.49 20.81
N SER A 229 -0.47 -4.73 20.47
CA SER A 229 -1.44 -5.55 21.19
C SER A 229 -1.00 -5.75 22.66
N GLU A 230 0.28 -6.03 22.88
CA GLU A 230 0.83 -6.15 24.24
C GLU A 230 0.73 -4.83 25.01
N LYS A 231 1.04 -3.70 24.40
CA LYS A 231 0.90 -2.38 25.05
C LYS A 231 -0.56 -2.05 25.38
N LEU A 232 -1.51 -2.39 24.52
CA LEU A 232 -2.94 -2.18 24.77
C LEU A 232 -3.44 -3.05 25.92
N ARG A 233 -3.06 -4.32 25.92
CA ARG A 233 -3.40 -5.27 26.97
C ARG A 233 -2.87 -4.82 28.33
N LEU A 234 -1.60 -4.39 28.40
CA LEU A 234 -0.96 -3.94 29.64
C LEU A 234 -1.52 -2.59 30.13
N ALA A 235 -1.81 -1.66 29.22
CA ALA A 235 -2.24 -0.32 29.61
C ALA A 235 -3.72 -0.22 29.96
N ARG A 236 -4.59 -1.03 29.37
CA ARG A 236 -6.06 -0.86 29.43
C ARG A 236 -6.87 -2.14 29.58
N GLY A 237 -6.26 -3.33 29.59
CA GLY A 237 -6.98 -4.59 29.55
C GLY A 237 -7.85 -4.77 28.29
N LEU A 238 -7.51 -4.06 27.20
CA LEU A 238 -8.22 -4.13 25.93
C LEU A 238 -7.54 -5.16 25.03
N ASP A 239 -8.32 -6.13 24.60
CA ASP A 239 -7.98 -7.03 23.49
C ASP A 239 -8.57 -6.40 22.23
N ALA A 240 -7.77 -5.59 21.52
CA ALA A 240 -8.20 -4.90 20.33
C ALA A 240 -7.58 -5.56 19.10
N ASP A 241 -8.43 -5.93 18.14
CA ASP A 241 -8.00 -6.38 16.83
C ASP A 241 -7.40 -5.20 16.04
N VAL A 242 -6.07 -5.14 16.04
CA VAL A 242 -5.32 -4.11 15.32
C VAL A 242 -4.84 -4.57 13.95
N ASP A 243 -5.11 -5.81 13.56
CA ASP A 243 -4.70 -6.42 12.29
C ASP A 243 -5.25 -5.61 11.11
N SER A 244 -6.47 -5.08 11.25
CA SER A 244 -7.13 -4.21 10.27
C SER A 244 -6.34 -2.97 9.85
N LEU A 245 -5.39 -2.52 10.68
CA LEU A 245 -4.51 -1.39 10.36
C LEU A 245 -3.39 -1.76 9.40
N PHE A 246 -3.01 -3.03 9.38
CA PHE A 246 -1.80 -3.49 8.69
C PHE A 246 -2.10 -4.33 7.45
N TYR A 247 -3.27 -4.97 7.39
CA TYR A 247 -3.65 -5.83 6.28
C TYR A 247 -4.72 -5.23 5.39
N ALA A 248 -4.75 -5.67 4.13
CA ALA A 248 -5.81 -5.38 3.17
C ALA A 248 -6.94 -6.41 3.30
N TYR A 249 -8.17 -5.95 3.17
CA TYR A 249 -9.38 -6.77 3.26
C TYR A 249 -10.28 -6.56 2.06
N ASN A 250 -11.07 -7.57 1.70
CA ASN A 250 -12.09 -7.47 0.65
C ASN A 250 -13.09 -6.34 0.94
N ASP A 251 -13.47 -6.15 2.20
CA ASP A 251 -14.41 -5.10 2.60
C ASP A 251 -13.88 -3.69 2.29
N TYR A 252 -12.57 -3.46 2.44
CA TYR A 252 -11.93 -2.18 2.07
C TYR A 252 -12.03 -1.93 0.57
N TYR A 253 -11.71 -2.96 -0.22
CA TYR A 253 -11.84 -2.92 -1.66
C TYR A 253 -13.30 -2.66 -2.07
N ASP A 254 -14.24 -3.45 -1.54
CA ASP A 254 -15.65 -3.35 -1.88
C ASP A 254 -16.24 -1.98 -1.52
N ARG A 255 -15.87 -1.41 -0.36
CA ARG A 255 -16.27 -0.05 0.03
C ARG A 255 -15.74 1.03 -0.92
N ALA A 256 -14.48 0.91 -1.35
CA ALA A 256 -13.91 1.83 -2.32
C ALA A 256 -14.60 1.74 -3.68
N MET A 257 -14.94 0.52 -4.13
CA MET A 257 -15.56 0.30 -5.45
C MET A 257 -17.05 0.62 -5.48
N ALA A 258 -17.73 0.65 -4.33
CA ALA A 258 -19.12 1.03 -4.21
C ALA A 258 -19.37 2.56 -4.12
N ALA A 259 -18.32 3.35 -3.95
CA ALA A 259 -18.37 4.81 -3.83
C ALA A 259 -18.34 5.49 -5.20
#